data_5ff266e486e2f7ba979616df1fc830fe
#
_entry.id   5ff266e486e2f7ba979616df1fc830fe
#
_cell.length_a   1.000
_cell.length_b   1.000
_cell.length_c   1.000
_cell.angle_alpha   90.00
_cell.angle_beta   90.00
_cell.angle_gamma   90.00
#
_symmetry.space_group_name_H-M   'P 1'
#
loop_
_entity.id
_entity.type
_entity.pdbx_description
1 polymer ?
#
loop_
_entity_poly.entity_id
_entity_poly.type
_entity_poly.pdbx_seq_one_letter_code
_entity_poly.pdbx_strand_id
1 'polypeptide(L)'
;MDYYRFVIKAILHAIDVPIENLNFVVGSEYQLKADYSLDVFRMCAMCTEHDARKAGAEVVKQAANPLLSGLLYPGLQALDEHYLGVDAQFGGLDQRKIFLFAEKHLPMLGYHKRAHLMNPMVRGLEGGKMSASEPDSKIDILDDAKTVERKIKKAVCAPRDTSSENGVLSFVKFVLLPISELKGATKFVINRDDKWGGPMTCNSFEDIEKDFAADIVCLD
;
A
#
# COMPACT_ATOMS: atom_id res chain seq x y z
N MET A 1 -3.63 18.90 0.28
CA MET A 1 -4.06 18.12 1.47
C MET A 1 -5.54 17.78 1.41
N ASP A 2 -6.43 18.75 1.24
CA ASP A 2 -7.89 18.51 1.28
C ASP A 2 -8.39 17.51 0.25
N TYR A 3 -7.84 17.54 -0.97
CA TYR A 3 -8.17 16.55 -1.99
C TYR A 3 -8.03 15.10 -1.48
N TYR A 4 -6.88 14.72 -0.91
CA TYR A 4 -6.67 13.36 -0.41
C TYR A 4 -7.58 13.03 0.79
N ARG A 5 -7.87 14.02 1.65
CA ARG A 5 -8.81 13.84 2.75
C ARG A 5 -10.21 13.46 2.24
N PHE A 6 -10.70 14.15 1.22
CA PHE A 6 -12.00 13.84 0.60
C PHE A 6 -11.99 12.47 -0.09
N VAL A 7 -10.94 12.17 -0.84
CA VAL A 7 -10.81 10.90 -1.56
C VAL A 7 -10.79 9.73 -0.58
N ILE A 8 -9.97 9.78 0.48
CA ILE A 8 -9.90 8.71 1.49
C ILE A 8 -11.26 8.50 2.16
N LYS A 9 -11.92 9.58 2.57
CA LYS A 9 -13.27 9.47 3.15
C LYS A 9 -14.28 8.85 2.19
N ALA A 10 -14.26 9.26 0.92
CA ALA A 10 -15.15 8.74 -0.10
C ALA A 10 -14.94 7.23 -0.34
N ILE A 11 -13.68 6.78 -0.38
CA ILE A 11 -13.36 5.34 -0.53
C ILE A 11 -13.86 4.56 0.67
N LEU A 12 -13.51 4.98 1.89
CA LEU A 12 -13.90 4.28 3.11
C LEU A 12 -15.43 4.19 3.21
N HIS A 13 -16.11 5.27 2.88
CA HIS A 13 -17.58 5.28 2.83
C HIS A 13 -18.15 4.33 1.76
N ALA A 14 -17.54 4.29 0.57
CA ALA A 14 -17.98 3.41 -0.53
C ALA A 14 -17.82 1.91 -0.22
N ILE A 15 -16.93 1.56 0.72
CA ILE A 15 -16.71 0.17 1.19
C ILE A 15 -17.29 -0.08 2.58
N ASP A 16 -18.19 0.80 3.05
CA ASP A 16 -18.91 0.71 4.33
C ASP A 16 -17.99 0.64 5.58
N VAL A 17 -16.80 1.27 5.51
CA VAL A 17 -15.90 1.38 6.67
C VAL A 17 -16.26 2.61 7.50
N PRO A 18 -16.53 2.45 8.81
CA PRO A 18 -16.84 3.56 9.71
C PRO A 18 -15.67 4.55 9.79
N ILE A 19 -15.97 5.85 9.74
CA ILE A 19 -14.95 6.92 9.74
C ILE A 19 -15.07 7.87 10.94
N GLU A 20 -15.89 7.56 11.93
CA GLU A 20 -16.15 8.41 13.11
C GLU A 20 -14.87 8.67 13.91
N ASN A 21 -13.97 7.69 13.96
CA ASN A 21 -12.69 7.78 14.66
C ASN A 21 -11.51 8.15 13.75
N LEU A 22 -11.76 8.44 12.46
CA LEU A 22 -10.71 8.80 11.52
C LEU A 22 -10.29 10.25 11.71
N ASN A 23 -9.05 10.47 12.13
CA ASN A 23 -8.44 11.77 12.29
C ASN A 23 -7.39 12.03 11.21
N PHE A 24 -7.40 13.23 10.64
CA PHE A 24 -6.38 13.69 9.72
C PHE A 24 -5.50 14.73 10.41
N VAL A 25 -4.25 14.38 10.63
CA VAL A 25 -3.27 15.26 11.25
C VAL A 25 -2.32 15.79 10.18
N VAL A 26 -2.13 17.10 10.14
CA VAL A 26 -1.19 17.72 9.20
C VAL A 26 0.20 17.75 9.82
N GLY A 27 1.21 17.17 9.15
CA GLY A 27 2.56 17.07 9.68
C GLY A 27 3.14 18.40 10.17
N SER A 28 2.88 19.53 9.47
CA SER A 28 3.34 20.86 9.88
C SER A 28 2.76 21.35 11.22
N GLU A 29 1.70 20.74 11.74
CA GLU A 29 1.11 21.12 13.03
C GLU A 29 1.97 20.68 14.21
N TYR A 30 2.82 19.65 14.04
CA TYR A 30 3.68 19.14 15.12
C TYR A 30 5.16 19.04 14.72
N GLN A 31 5.49 18.74 13.46
CA GLN A 31 6.88 18.57 13.01
C GLN A 31 7.74 19.85 13.09
N LEU A 32 7.11 21.02 13.06
CA LEU A 32 7.78 22.32 13.19
C LEU A 32 7.91 22.80 14.64
N LYS A 33 7.44 22.06 15.62
CA LYS A 33 7.60 22.40 17.03
C LYS A 33 9.03 22.18 17.51
N ALA A 34 9.45 22.93 18.52
CA ALA A 34 10.81 22.89 19.05
C ALA A 34 11.25 21.48 19.48
N ASP A 35 10.38 20.73 20.17
CA ASP A 35 10.71 19.42 20.69
C ASP A 35 10.96 18.42 19.55
N TYR A 36 10.07 18.42 18.53
CA TYR A 36 10.25 17.57 17.34
C TYR A 36 11.56 17.92 16.61
N SER A 37 11.79 19.23 16.39
CA SER A 37 13.00 19.69 15.72
C SER A 37 14.27 19.30 16.50
N LEU A 38 14.25 19.38 17.82
CA LEU A 38 15.36 18.95 18.67
C LEU A 38 15.60 17.43 18.52
N ASP A 39 14.56 16.64 18.47
CA ASP A 39 14.69 15.19 18.30
C ASP A 39 15.16 14.79 16.91
N VAL A 40 14.86 15.57 15.88
CA VAL A 40 15.50 15.40 14.55
C VAL A 40 17.01 15.55 14.67
N PHE A 41 17.51 16.58 15.36
CA PHE A 41 18.97 16.74 15.57
C PHE A 41 19.56 15.62 16.44
N ARG A 42 18.87 15.19 17.48
CA ARG A 42 19.29 14.06 18.31
C ARG A 42 19.36 12.77 17.49
N MET A 43 18.37 12.52 16.63
CA MET A 43 18.34 11.37 15.71
C MET A 43 19.52 11.43 14.76
N CYS A 44 19.84 12.61 14.19
CA CYS A 44 20.99 12.80 13.32
C CYS A 44 22.32 12.53 14.04
N ALA A 45 22.41 12.79 15.34
CA ALA A 45 23.62 12.52 16.12
C ALA A 45 23.84 11.02 16.43
N MET A 46 22.79 10.19 16.27
CA MET A 46 22.83 8.75 16.57
C MET A 46 22.74 7.86 15.33
N CYS A 47 22.27 8.40 14.22
CA CYS A 47 22.06 7.68 12.97
C CYS A 47 23.22 7.89 12.01
N THR A 48 23.75 6.80 11.45
CA THR A 48 24.76 6.89 10.40
C THR A 48 24.13 7.12 9.03
N GLU A 49 24.90 7.67 8.08
CA GLU A 49 24.46 7.74 6.67
C GLU A 49 24.05 6.38 6.13
N HIS A 50 24.80 5.32 6.48
CA HIS A 50 24.48 3.96 6.07
C HIS A 50 23.09 3.51 6.57
N ASP A 51 22.78 3.75 7.86
CA ASP A 51 21.48 3.40 8.42
C ASP A 51 20.34 4.16 7.73
N ALA A 52 20.51 5.45 7.48
CA ALA A 52 19.52 6.28 6.79
C ALA A 52 19.30 5.82 5.34
N ARG A 53 20.34 5.55 4.57
CA ARG A 53 20.25 5.00 3.21
C ARG A 53 19.53 3.65 3.19
N LYS A 54 19.90 2.75 4.09
CA LYS A 54 19.31 1.42 4.19
C LYS A 54 17.81 1.49 4.52
N ALA A 55 17.45 2.36 5.45
CA ALA A 55 16.05 2.57 5.84
C ALA A 55 15.21 3.14 4.68
N GLY A 56 15.74 4.12 3.96
CA GLY A 56 15.04 4.76 2.83
C GLY A 56 15.10 3.99 1.50
N ALA A 57 15.75 2.83 1.44
CA ALA A 57 16.11 2.18 0.17
C ALA A 57 14.91 1.86 -0.75
N GLU A 58 13.73 1.64 -0.22
CA GLU A 58 12.54 1.27 -1.00
C GLU A 58 11.58 2.43 -1.25
N VAL A 59 11.68 3.51 -0.47
CA VAL A 59 10.73 4.64 -0.50
C VAL A 59 11.35 5.94 -1.00
N VAL A 60 12.67 6.09 -0.86
CA VAL A 60 13.42 7.27 -1.32
C VAL A 60 14.18 6.92 -2.59
N LYS A 61 14.13 7.81 -3.61
CA LYS A 61 14.87 7.62 -4.84
C LYS A 61 16.36 7.45 -4.54
N GLN A 62 16.91 6.30 -4.89
CA GLN A 62 18.32 6.01 -4.67
C GLN A 62 19.18 6.76 -5.68
N ALA A 63 20.21 7.45 -5.20
CA ALA A 63 21.19 8.15 -5.98
C ALA A 63 22.58 7.97 -5.37
N ALA A 64 23.63 8.08 -6.19
CA ALA A 64 25.02 8.03 -5.71
C ALA A 64 25.29 9.14 -4.69
N ASN A 65 24.73 10.33 -4.95
CA ASN A 65 24.76 11.50 -4.05
C ASN A 65 23.34 11.89 -3.67
N PRO A 66 22.76 11.31 -2.60
CA PRO A 66 21.41 11.63 -2.17
C PRO A 66 21.34 13.03 -1.55
N LEU A 67 20.20 13.67 -1.70
CA LEU A 67 19.91 14.90 -0.98
C LEU A 67 19.79 14.61 0.53
N LEU A 68 20.19 15.57 1.37
CA LEU A 68 20.04 15.45 2.83
C LEU A 68 18.59 15.17 3.25
N SER A 69 17.61 15.74 2.55
CA SER A 69 16.18 15.48 2.81
C SER A 69 15.83 14.00 2.65
N GLY A 70 16.41 13.31 1.67
CA GLY A 70 16.23 11.87 1.51
C GLY A 70 16.85 11.02 2.64
N LEU A 71 17.96 11.50 3.22
CA LEU A 71 18.58 10.86 4.38
C LEU A 71 17.83 11.13 5.68
N LEU A 72 17.20 12.31 5.82
CA LEU A 72 16.40 12.66 6.98
C LEU A 72 15.03 11.96 6.99
N TYR A 73 14.47 11.66 5.82
CA TYR A 73 13.12 11.14 5.69
C TYR A 73 12.80 9.93 6.60
N PRO A 74 13.63 8.87 6.70
CA PRO A 74 13.34 7.76 7.59
C PRO A 74 13.26 8.15 9.06
N GLY A 75 14.11 9.09 9.49
CA GLY A 75 14.10 9.62 10.87
C GLY A 75 12.83 10.43 11.17
N LEU A 76 12.38 11.24 10.21
CA LEU A 76 11.13 12.00 10.36
C LEU A 76 9.93 11.06 10.50
N GLN A 77 9.82 10.06 9.64
CA GLN A 77 8.73 9.09 9.72
C GLN A 77 8.77 8.27 11.02
N ALA A 78 9.96 7.91 11.51
CA ALA A 78 10.10 7.22 12.79
C ALA A 78 9.63 8.11 13.96
N LEU A 79 9.99 9.39 13.97
CA LEU A 79 9.56 10.34 15.01
C LEU A 79 8.05 10.55 15.01
N ASP A 80 7.38 10.48 13.85
CA ASP A 80 5.93 10.61 13.76
C ASP A 80 5.20 9.59 14.65
N GLU A 81 5.74 8.38 14.82
CA GLU A 81 5.16 7.37 15.73
C GLU A 81 5.05 7.85 17.18
N HIS A 82 6.03 8.61 17.64
CA HIS A 82 6.01 9.18 18.97
C HIS A 82 5.11 10.40 19.05
N TYR A 83 5.27 11.35 18.13
CA TYR A 83 4.58 12.63 18.18
C TYR A 83 3.09 12.56 17.83
N LEU A 84 2.66 11.53 17.11
CA LEU A 84 1.25 11.22 16.91
C LEU A 84 0.64 10.41 18.06
N GLY A 85 1.46 9.94 19.01
CA GLY A 85 1.00 9.20 20.19
C GLY A 85 0.32 7.87 19.86
N VAL A 86 0.76 7.21 18.78
CA VAL A 86 0.16 5.95 18.32
C VAL A 86 0.77 4.73 19.03
N ASP A 87 0.00 3.64 19.12
CA ASP A 87 0.46 2.34 19.61
C ASP A 87 0.96 1.44 18.47
N ALA A 88 0.46 1.68 17.26
CA ALA A 88 0.83 0.94 16.07
C ALA A 88 0.93 1.86 14.86
N GLN A 89 1.84 1.54 13.93
CA GLN A 89 1.93 2.16 12.61
C GLN A 89 1.55 1.13 11.55
N PHE A 90 0.77 1.57 10.55
CA PHE A 90 0.34 0.75 9.43
C PHE A 90 0.93 1.28 8.13
N GLY A 91 1.42 0.40 7.27
CA GLY A 91 1.98 0.78 5.97
C GLY A 91 2.11 -0.39 5.01
N GLY A 92 2.57 -0.13 3.81
CA GLY A 92 2.94 -1.16 2.85
C GLY A 92 4.23 -1.88 3.24
N LEU A 93 4.45 -3.06 2.68
CA LEU A 93 5.67 -3.85 2.91
C LEU A 93 6.96 -3.08 2.56
N ASP A 94 6.88 -2.11 1.64
CA ASP A 94 7.98 -1.22 1.28
C ASP A 94 8.42 -0.28 2.43
N GLN A 95 7.59 -0.12 3.47
CA GLN A 95 7.90 0.66 4.67
C GLN A 95 8.71 -0.14 5.71
N ARG A 96 8.85 -1.45 5.52
CA ARG A 96 9.48 -2.35 6.51
C ARG A 96 10.84 -1.87 7.01
N LYS A 97 11.67 -1.34 6.13
CA LYS A 97 13.02 -0.89 6.51
C LYS A 97 12.97 0.36 7.40
N ILE A 98 12.00 1.24 7.19
CA ILE A 98 11.79 2.40 8.06
C ILE A 98 11.24 1.96 9.41
N PHE A 99 10.34 0.98 9.45
CA PHE A 99 9.84 0.42 10.70
C PHE A 99 10.95 -0.20 11.55
N LEU A 100 11.84 -0.98 10.94
CA LEU A 100 13.02 -1.52 11.63
C LEU A 100 13.99 -0.42 12.08
N PHE A 101 14.08 0.68 11.34
CA PHE A 101 14.85 1.85 11.74
C PHE A 101 14.24 2.52 12.97
N ALA A 102 12.91 2.68 13.01
CA ALA A 102 12.18 3.20 14.17
C ALA A 102 12.39 2.33 15.42
N GLU A 103 12.25 0.99 15.28
CA GLU A 103 12.51 0.05 16.37
C GLU A 103 13.93 0.14 16.95
N LYS A 104 14.92 0.43 16.11
CA LYS A 104 16.31 0.59 16.52
C LYS A 104 16.56 1.92 17.25
N HIS A 105 16.06 3.03 16.69
CA HIS A 105 16.50 4.36 17.09
C HIS A 105 15.57 5.06 18.10
N LEU A 106 14.24 4.82 18.08
CA LEU A 106 13.34 5.45 19.06
C LEU A 106 13.69 5.12 20.52
N PRO A 107 14.07 3.88 20.89
CA PRO A 107 14.52 3.59 22.25
C PRO A 107 15.77 4.35 22.67
N MET A 108 16.66 4.70 21.72
CA MET A 108 17.87 5.49 22.00
C MET A 108 17.52 6.94 22.39
N LEU A 109 16.35 7.43 21.96
CA LEU A 109 15.77 8.72 22.38
C LEU A 109 14.95 8.61 23.67
N GLY A 110 14.80 7.42 24.23
CA GLY A 110 13.96 7.16 25.40
C GLY A 110 12.48 6.90 25.08
N TYR A 111 12.14 6.66 23.81
CA TYR A 111 10.78 6.41 23.36
C TYR A 111 10.47 4.93 23.25
N HIS A 112 9.19 4.58 23.42
CA HIS A 112 8.74 3.19 23.32
C HIS A 112 8.71 2.72 21.87
N LYS A 113 8.95 1.43 21.66
CA LYS A 113 8.67 0.76 20.37
C LYS A 113 7.17 0.68 20.13
N ARG A 114 6.79 0.70 18.84
CA ARG A 114 5.41 0.55 18.38
C ARG A 114 5.23 -0.79 17.67
N ALA A 115 3.99 -1.24 17.56
CA ALA A 115 3.66 -2.34 16.67
C ALA A 115 3.64 -1.86 15.22
N HIS A 116 4.16 -2.67 14.30
CA HIS A 116 4.18 -2.35 12.88
C HIS A 116 3.34 -3.36 12.11
N LEU A 117 2.28 -2.88 11.47
CA LEU A 117 1.40 -3.66 10.63
C LEU A 117 1.69 -3.36 9.16
N MET A 118 1.89 -4.40 8.37
CA MET A 118 2.27 -4.25 6.97
C MET A 118 1.29 -5.00 6.07
N ASN A 119 0.71 -4.27 5.12
CA ASN A 119 -0.07 -4.88 4.05
C ASN A 119 0.84 -5.28 2.88
N PRO A 120 0.47 -6.35 2.15
CA PRO A 120 1.19 -6.75 0.95
C PRO A 120 1.12 -5.67 -0.14
N MET A 121 2.11 -5.69 -1.04
CA MET A 121 2.11 -4.82 -2.22
C MET A 121 1.15 -5.36 -3.27
N VAL A 122 0.23 -4.51 -3.73
CA VAL A 122 -0.57 -4.80 -4.91
C VAL A 122 0.25 -4.46 -6.16
N ARG A 123 0.39 -5.42 -7.07
CA ARG A 123 1.15 -5.23 -8.30
C ARG A 123 0.39 -4.37 -9.32
N GLY A 124 1.14 -3.70 -10.18
CA GLY A 124 0.57 -2.95 -11.29
C GLY A 124 -0.07 -3.87 -12.35
N LEU A 125 -1.06 -3.36 -13.07
CA LEU A 125 -1.75 -4.11 -14.14
C LEU A 125 -0.83 -4.53 -15.30
N GLU A 126 0.27 -3.81 -15.50
CA GLU A 126 1.28 -4.13 -16.53
C GLU A 126 2.42 -5.02 -15.97
N GLY A 127 2.27 -5.52 -14.73
CA GLY A 127 3.31 -6.19 -13.97
C GLY A 127 4.21 -5.22 -13.20
N GLY A 128 4.98 -5.72 -12.25
CA GLY A 128 5.89 -4.91 -11.45
C GLY A 128 5.21 -3.98 -10.44
N LYS A 129 5.89 -2.90 -10.04
CA LYS A 129 5.39 -1.92 -9.05
C LYS A 129 4.46 -0.91 -9.74
N MET A 130 3.31 -0.63 -9.11
CA MET A 130 2.47 0.50 -9.54
C MET A 130 3.26 1.81 -9.56
N SER A 131 3.13 2.57 -10.65
CA SER A 131 3.81 3.86 -10.80
C SER A 131 2.82 5.00 -11.00
N ALA A 132 3.05 6.11 -10.30
CA ALA A 132 2.25 7.33 -10.53
C ALA A 132 2.51 7.95 -11.90
N SER A 133 3.68 7.69 -12.52
CA SER A 133 4.05 8.16 -13.85
C SER A 133 3.49 7.30 -15.00
N GLU A 134 2.94 6.13 -14.68
CA GLU A 134 2.37 5.18 -15.65
C GLU A 134 0.87 5.00 -15.39
N PRO A 135 0.01 5.81 -16.03
CA PRO A 135 -1.43 5.82 -15.74
C PRO A 135 -2.14 4.48 -15.98
N ASP A 136 -1.67 3.67 -16.92
CA ASP A 136 -2.28 2.38 -17.26
C ASP A 136 -1.82 1.26 -16.30
N SER A 137 -0.78 1.48 -15.49
CA SER A 137 -0.31 0.51 -14.49
C SER A 137 -1.24 0.34 -13.28
N LYS A 138 -2.21 1.24 -13.10
CA LYS A 138 -3.11 1.27 -11.94
C LYS A 138 -4.53 1.66 -12.33
N ILE A 139 -5.50 1.19 -11.54
CA ILE A 139 -6.84 1.76 -11.53
C ILE A 139 -6.81 2.98 -10.61
N ASP A 140 -7.09 4.15 -11.15
CA ASP A 140 -7.22 5.37 -10.36
C ASP A 140 -8.65 5.50 -9.81
N ILE A 141 -8.80 6.10 -8.64
CA ILE A 141 -10.09 6.25 -7.98
C ILE A 141 -11.06 7.13 -8.79
N LEU A 142 -10.52 7.99 -9.63
CA LEU A 142 -11.30 8.87 -10.51
C LEU A 142 -11.52 8.29 -11.91
N ASP A 143 -11.05 7.09 -12.18
CA ASP A 143 -11.32 6.43 -13.45
C ASP A 143 -12.82 6.13 -13.60
N ASP A 144 -13.39 6.48 -14.73
CA ASP A 144 -14.73 6.05 -15.08
C ASP A 144 -14.75 4.56 -15.52
N ALA A 145 -15.94 3.97 -15.59
CA ALA A 145 -16.10 2.56 -15.94
C ALA A 145 -15.43 2.19 -17.28
N LYS A 146 -15.47 3.08 -18.28
CA LYS A 146 -14.85 2.84 -19.59
C LYS A 146 -13.32 2.84 -19.50
N THR A 147 -12.77 3.74 -18.70
CA THR A 147 -11.32 3.80 -18.43
C THR A 147 -10.85 2.57 -17.69
N VAL A 148 -11.60 2.11 -16.68
CA VAL A 148 -11.30 0.87 -15.95
C VAL A 148 -11.33 -0.32 -16.91
N GLU A 149 -12.39 -0.48 -17.70
CA GLU A 149 -12.52 -1.56 -18.69
C GLU A 149 -11.34 -1.56 -19.68
N ARG A 150 -10.95 -0.39 -20.19
CA ARG A 150 -9.80 -0.26 -21.09
C ARG A 150 -8.49 -0.68 -20.43
N LYS A 151 -8.27 -0.29 -19.16
CA LYS A 151 -7.06 -0.64 -18.41
C LYS A 151 -7.00 -2.14 -18.12
N ILE A 152 -8.11 -2.75 -17.72
CA ILE A 152 -8.19 -4.20 -17.50
C ILE A 152 -7.91 -4.96 -18.80
N LYS A 153 -8.51 -4.56 -19.94
CA LYS A 153 -8.23 -5.18 -21.25
C LYS A 153 -6.77 -5.07 -21.71
N LYS A 154 -6.02 -4.11 -21.19
CA LYS A 154 -4.59 -3.95 -21.48
C LYS A 154 -3.69 -4.61 -20.43
N ALA A 155 -4.26 -5.07 -19.33
CA ALA A 155 -3.50 -5.66 -18.25
C ALA A 155 -2.70 -6.87 -18.74
N VAL A 156 -1.49 -7.02 -18.20
CA VAL A 156 -0.65 -8.18 -18.50
C VAL A 156 -1.06 -9.32 -17.58
N CYS A 157 -1.77 -10.28 -18.17
CA CYS A 157 -2.24 -11.47 -17.46
C CYS A 157 -1.96 -12.70 -18.34
N ALA A 158 -0.73 -13.23 -18.27
CA ALA A 158 -0.37 -14.40 -19.06
C ALA A 158 -1.19 -15.62 -18.61
N PRO A 159 -1.71 -16.45 -19.53
CA PRO A 159 -2.46 -17.65 -19.20
C PRO A 159 -1.69 -18.53 -18.21
N ARG A 160 -2.36 -19.00 -17.15
CA ARG A 160 -1.82 -19.89 -16.10
C ARG A 160 -0.70 -19.27 -15.25
N ASP A 161 -0.40 -18.00 -15.39
CA ASP A 161 0.62 -17.32 -14.59
C ASP A 161 0.07 -16.95 -13.21
N THR A 162 0.33 -17.79 -12.23
CA THR A 162 0.00 -17.58 -10.81
C THR A 162 1.15 -16.94 -10.02
N SER A 163 2.15 -16.39 -10.70
CA SER A 163 3.27 -15.72 -10.03
C SER A 163 2.82 -14.49 -9.25
N SER A 164 3.60 -14.11 -8.26
CA SER A 164 3.36 -12.90 -7.48
C SER A 164 3.44 -11.61 -8.29
N GLU A 165 3.91 -11.66 -9.54
CA GLU A 165 4.02 -10.52 -10.44
C GLU A 165 2.73 -10.30 -11.26
N ASN A 166 1.79 -11.25 -11.26
CA ASN A 166 0.51 -11.08 -11.93
C ASN A 166 -0.35 -10.02 -11.22
N GLY A 167 -0.46 -8.83 -11.85
CA GLY A 167 -1.17 -7.69 -11.29
C GLY A 167 -2.68 -7.91 -11.16
N VAL A 168 -3.29 -8.66 -12.09
CA VAL A 168 -4.74 -8.95 -12.07
C VAL A 168 -5.08 -9.85 -10.89
N LEU A 169 -4.37 -10.98 -10.73
CA LEU A 169 -4.55 -11.87 -9.58
C LEU A 169 -4.25 -11.18 -8.25
N SER A 170 -3.21 -10.34 -8.23
CA SER A 170 -2.86 -9.52 -7.06
C SER A 170 -4.01 -8.57 -6.67
N PHE A 171 -4.64 -7.93 -7.67
CA PHE A 171 -5.78 -7.04 -7.43
C PHE A 171 -7.01 -7.81 -6.94
N VAL A 172 -7.31 -8.97 -7.51
CA VAL A 172 -8.39 -9.84 -7.02
C VAL A 172 -8.15 -10.23 -5.57
N LYS A 173 -6.95 -10.71 -5.24
CA LYS A 173 -6.58 -11.21 -3.91
C LYS A 173 -6.64 -10.15 -2.82
N PHE A 174 -6.04 -8.99 -3.08
CA PHE A 174 -5.79 -7.98 -2.05
C PHE A 174 -6.77 -6.81 -2.05
N VAL A 175 -7.61 -6.70 -3.09
CA VAL A 175 -8.59 -5.62 -3.20
C VAL A 175 -10.01 -6.16 -3.33
N LEU A 176 -10.31 -6.93 -4.37
CA LEU A 176 -11.70 -7.30 -4.66
C LEU A 176 -12.28 -8.29 -3.64
N LEU A 177 -11.54 -9.34 -3.28
CA LEU A 177 -12.00 -10.32 -2.30
C LEU A 177 -12.21 -9.69 -0.92
N PRO A 178 -11.26 -8.95 -0.33
CA PRO A 178 -11.48 -8.30 0.95
C PRO A 178 -12.67 -7.33 0.95
N ILE A 179 -12.87 -6.55 -0.12
CA ILE A 179 -14.03 -5.66 -0.24
C ILE A 179 -15.33 -6.47 -0.32
N SER A 180 -15.34 -7.56 -1.06
CA SER A 180 -16.49 -8.46 -1.18
C SER A 180 -16.88 -9.05 0.18
N GLU A 181 -15.89 -9.51 0.95
CA GLU A 181 -16.06 -10.04 2.31
C GLU A 181 -16.59 -8.97 3.28
N LEU A 182 -16.03 -7.75 3.24
CA LEU A 182 -16.52 -6.61 4.05
C LEU A 182 -17.99 -6.31 3.77
N LYS A 183 -18.45 -6.50 2.53
CA LYS A 183 -19.86 -6.35 2.13
C LYS A 183 -20.73 -7.58 2.42
N GLY A 184 -20.20 -8.55 3.18
CA GLY A 184 -20.94 -9.74 3.61
C GLY A 184 -21.07 -10.83 2.54
N ALA A 185 -20.37 -10.74 1.42
CA ALA A 185 -20.36 -11.81 0.43
C ALA A 185 -19.53 -13.00 0.94
N THR A 186 -20.12 -14.18 0.90
CA THR A 186 -19.45 -15.44 1.26
C THR A 186 -18.80 -16.15 0.07
N LYS A 187 -19.03 -15.63 -1.13
CA LYS A 187 -18.58 -16.21 -2.40
C LYS A 187 -18.22 -15.12 -3.39
N PHE A 188 -17.21 -15.36 -4.18
CA PHE A 188 -16.80 -14.50 -5.29
C PHE A 188 -17.35 -15.08 -6.61
N VAL A 189 -18.09 -14.26 -7.36
CA VAL A 189 -18.71 -14.70 -8.63
C VAL A 189 -17.98 -14.02 -9.79
N ILE A 190 -17.45 -14.84 -10.70
CA ILE A 190 -16.89 -14.40 -11.96
C ILE A 190 -17.98 -14.56 -13.03
N ASN A 191 -18.50 -13.44 -13.53
CA ASN A 191 -19.50 -13.43 -14.58
C ASN A 191 -18.85 -13.68 -15.94
N ARG A 192 -19.22 -14.80 -16.57
CA ARG A 192 -18.76 -15.19 -17.91
C ARG A 192 -19.96 -15.47 -18.80
N ASP A 193 -19.79 -15.27 -20.11
CA ASP A 193 -20.78 -15.68 -21.08
C ASP A 193 -20.94 -17.21 -21.09
N ASP A 194 -22.12 -17.70 -21.46
CA ASP A 194 -22.41 -19.14 -21.57
C ASP A 194 -21.46 -19.88 -22.51
N LYS A 195 -20.97 -19.21 -23.56
CA LYS A 195 -19.94 -19.75 -24.48
C LYS A 195 -18.61 -20.10 -23.79
N TRP A 196 -18.33 -19.50 -22.63
CA TRP A 196 -17.16 -19.76 -21.79
C TRP A 196 -17.47 -20.56 -20.54
N GLY A 197 -18.63 -21.25 -20.50
CA GLY A 197 -19.07 -22.11 -19.39
C GLY A 197 -19.97 -21.40 -18.37
N GLY A 198 -20.41 -20.17 -18.63
CA GLY A 198 -21.30 -19.42 -17.75
C GLY A 198 -20.65 -18.90 -16.46
N PRO A 199 -21.43 -18.31 -15.53
CA PRO A 199 -20.94 -17.76 -14.29
C PRO A 199 -20.25 -18.82 -13.41
N MET A 200 -19.13 -18.45 -12.83
CA MET A 200 -18.33 -19.31 -11.96
C MET A 200 -18.30 -18.74 -10.54
N THR A 201 -18.43 -19.62 -9.56
CA THR A 201 -18.44 -19.25 -8.15
C THR A 201 -17.22 -19.83 -7.45
N CYS A 202 -16.42 -18.98 -6.82
CA CYS A 202 -15.23 -19.36 -6.04
C CYS A 202 -15.48 -19.05 -4.56
N ASN A 203 -15.03 -19.94 -3.67
CA ASN A 203 -15.18 -19.76 -2.24
C ASN A 203 -13.94 -19.14 -1.59
N SER A 204 -12.80 -19.19 -2.28
CA SER A 204 -11.52 -18.66 -1.79
C SER A 204 -10.65 -18.16 -2.95
N PHE A 205 -9.58 -17.43 -2.62
CA PHE A 205 -8.57 -17.07 -3.61
C PHE A 205 -7.86 -18.30 -4.17
N GLU A 206 -7.61 -19.30 -3.34
CA GLU A 206 -6.95 -20.55 -3.72
C GLU A 206 -7.76 -21.30 -4.80
N ASP A 207 -9.10 -21.23 -4.76
CA ASP A 207 -9.96 -21.81 -5.81
C ASP A 207 -9.72 -21.07 -7.13
N ILE A 208 -9.71 -19.71 -7.11
CA ILE A 208 -9.47 -18.88 -8.29
C ILE A 208 -8.08 -19.18 -8.88
N GLU A 209 -7.06 -19.20 -8.04
CA GLU A 209 -5.67 -19.45 -8.45
C GLU A 209 -5.50 -20.83 -9.09
N LYS A 210 -6.11 -21.85 -8.49
CA LYS A 210 -6.11 -23.23 -9.02
C LYS A 210 -6.79 -23.32 -10.38
N ASP A 211 -7.96 -22.73 -10.52
CA ASP A 211 -8.74 -22.77 -11.75
C ASP A 211 -8.09 -21.94 -12.86
N PHE A 212 -7.44 -20.82 -12.50
CA PHE A 212 -6.63 -20.05 -13.42
C PHE A 212 -5.39 -20.84 -13.90
N ALA A 213 -4.67 -21.50 -12.98
CA ALA A 213 -3.55 -22.37 -13.32
C ALA A 213 -3.94 -23.54 -14.23
N ALA A 214 -5.18 -24.03 -14.09
CA ALA A 214 -5.74 -25.10 -14.92
C ALA A 214 -6.34 -24.61 -16.25
N ASP A 215 -6.28 -23.29 -16.55
CA ASP A 215 -6.88 -22.66 -17.73
C ASP A 215 -8.42 -22.78 -17.81
N ILE A 216 -9.05 -22.91 -16.64
CA ILE A 216 -10.51 -22.99 -16.52
C ILE A 216 -11.11 -21.58 -16.46
N VAL A 217 -10.35 -20.61 -15.92
CA VAL A 217 -10.71 -19.19 -15.82
C VAL A 217 -9.77 -18.37 -16.69
N CYS A 218 -10.33 -17.63 -17.64
CA CYS A 218 -9.68 -16.47 -18.26
C CYS A 218 -10.09 -15.23 -17.47
N LEU A 219 -9.14 -14.42 -17.08
CA LEU A 219 -9.36 -13.13 -16.40
C LEU A 219 -9.17 -11.95 -17.36
N ASP A 220 -9.32 -12.20 -18.67
CA ASP A 220 -9.21 -11.24 -19.76
C ASP A 220 -10.44 -10.30 -19.83
#